data_7a6ed90364e11eadd13575a73ab76918
#
_entry.id   7a6ed90364e11eadd13575a73ab76918
#
_cell.length_a   1.000
_cell.length_b   1.000
_cell.length_c   1.000
_cell.angle_alpha   90.00
_cell.angle_beta   90.00
_cell.angle_gamma   90.00
#
_symmetry.space_group_name_H-M   'P 1'
#
loop_
_entity.id
_entity.type
_entity.pdbx_description
1 polymer ?
#
loop_
_entity_poly.entity_id
_entity_poly.type
_entity_poly.pdbx_seq_one_letter_code
_entity_poly.pdbx_strand_id
1 'polypeptide(L)'
;EHARIRLFWASAEQGMYGETRPAVFEGHLGAEVYVRPSPLPVNGDRLLRDTVVYLTCLHESGHALGLAHTAVFEDIMYSFQYGGDFNEYFGRYRRKLETRADIAKNPGMSAADRARLVEILKR
;
A
#
# COMPACT_ATOMS: atom_id res chain seq x y z
N GLU A 1 -20.80 12.65 5.95
CA GLU A 1 -19.35 12.72 5.90
C GLU A 1 -18.85 12.57 4.48
N HIS A 2 -17.93 13.41 4.08
CA HIS A 2 -17.52 13.54 2.69
C HIS A 2 -16.13 12.94 2.46
N ALA A 3 -15.95 11.66 2.81
CA ALA A 3 -14.69 10.96 2.57
C ALA A 3 -14.44 10.85 1.06
N ARG A 4 -13.31 11.37 0.61
CA ARG A 4 -12.92 11.31 -0.80
C ARG A 4 -12.07 10.08 -1.14
N ILE A 5 -11.60 9.37 -0.14
CA ILE A 5 -10.92 8.10 -0.30
C ILE A 5 -11.69 7.07 0.50
N ARG A 6 -12.12 6.02 -0.16
CA ARG A 6 -12.86 4.92 0.46
C ARG A 6 -12.09 3.63 0.27
N LEU A 7 -11.91 2.91 1.36
CA LEU A 7 -11.15 1.66 1.39
C LEU A 7 -12.10 0.48 1.50
N PHE A 8 -11.88 -0.52 0.64
CA PHE A 8 -12.69 -1.73 0.61
C PHE A 8 -11.80 -2.97 0.64
N TRP A 9 -12.31 -4.04 1.23
CA TRP A 9 -11.68 -5.35 1.08
C TRP A 9 -12.04 -5.92 -0.29
N ALA A 10 -11.02 -6.32 -1.04
CA ALA A 10 -11.22 -6.92 -2.37
C ALA A 10 -11.49 -8.41 -2.23
N SER A 11 -12.28 -8.98 -3.16
CA SER A 11 -12.53 -10.41 -3.20
C SER A 11 -11.30 -11.16 -3.73
N ALA A 12 -11.24 -12.47 -3.42
CA ALA A 12 -10.14 -13.31 -3.84
C ALA A 12 -10.05 -13.48 -5.38
N GLU A 13 -11.17 -13.32 -6.06
CA GLU A 13 -11.25 -13.49 -7.51
C GLU A 13 -10.61 -12.36 -8.30
N GLN A 14 -10.29 -11.24 -7.66
CA GLN A 14 -9.74 -10.08 -8.37
C GLN A 14 -8.27 -10.20 -8.73
N GLY A 15 -7.59 -11.25 -8.29
CA GLY A 15 -6.24 -11.62 -8.78
C GLY A 15 -5.10 -10.67 -8.43
N MET A 16 -5.37 -9.53 -7.83
CA MET A 16 -4.39 -8.51 -7.46
C MET A 16 -4.30 -8.37 -5.94
N TYR A 17 -3.17 -7.86 -5.44
CA TYR A 17 -3.06 -7.53 -4.02
C TYR A 17 -3.85 -6.29 -3.66
N GLY A 18 -3.88 -5.31 -4.56
CA GLY A 18 -4.64 -4.10 -4.37
C GLY A 18 -4.82 -3.33 -5.66
N GLU A 19 -5.72 -2.37 -5.63
CA GLU A 19 -6.05 -1.55 -6.78
C GLU A 19 -6.61 -0.22 -6.31
N THR A 20 -6.30 0.86 -7.03
CA THR A 20 -6.88 2.18 -6.78
C THR A 20 -7.62 2.62 -8.03
N ARG A 21 -8.87 3.04 -7.87
CA ARG A 21 -9.70 3.54 -8.97
C ARG A 21 -10.14 4.97 -8.70
N PRO A 22 -9.99 5.87 -9.68
CA PRO A 22 -10.59 7.21 -9.54
C PRO A 22 -12.11 7.08 -9.37
N ALA A 23 -12.69 7.96 -8.57
CA ALA A 23 -14.12 7.98 -8.35
C ALA A 23 -14.58 9.41 -8.08
N VAL A 24 -15.88 9.63 -8.21
CA VAL A 24 -16.49 10.93 -7.90
C VAL A 24 -17.54 10.72 -6.80
N PHE A 25 -17.40 11.45 -5.71
CA PHE A 25 -18.31 11.40 -4.59
C PHE A 25 -18.93 12.78 -4.41
N GLU A 26 -20.23 12.88 -4.57
CA GLU A 26 -20.96 14.15 -4.40
C GLU A 26 -20.33 15.30 -5.20
N GLY A 27 -19.92 15.00 -6.44
CA GLY A 27 -19.30 16.00 -7.31
C GLY A 27 -17.82 16.27 -7.06
N HIS A 28 -17.21 15.59 -6.10
CA HIS A 28 -15.81 15.77 -5.77
C HIS A 28 -14.98 14.57 -6.22
N LEU A 29 -13.84 14.84 -6.83
CA LEU A 29 -12.91 13.78 -7.24
C LEU A 29 -12.29 13.12 -6.02
N GLY A 30 -12.28 11.81 -6.03
CA GLY A 30 -11.69 10.99 -4.98
C GLY A 30 -11.21 9.66 -5.54
N ALA A 31 -11.16 8.65 -4.70
CA ALA A 31 -10.70 7.33 -5.10
C ALA A 31 -11.34 6.23 -4.26
N GLU A 32 -11.47 5.06 -4.89
CA GLU A 32 -11.77 3.81 -4.22
C GLU A 32 -10.51 2.97 -4.18
N VAL A 33 -10.15 2.50 -3.00
CA VAL A 33 -8.96 1.67 -2.78
C VAL A 33 -9.42 0.28 -2.38
N TYR A 34 -8.94 -0.72 -3.09
CA TYR A 34 -9.29 -2.13 -2.85
C TYR A 34 -8.04 -2.89 -2.42
N VAL A 35 -8.12 -3.61 -1.31
CA VAL A 35 -7.00 -4.38 -0.76
C VAL A 35 -7.49 -5.79 -0.41
N ARG A 36 -6.74 -6.81 -0.80
CA ARG A 36 -7.05 -8.20 -0.47
C ARG A 36 -6.68 -8.48 0.99
N PRO A 37 -7.60 -9.04 1.78
CA PRO A 37 -7.31 -9.32 3.20
C PRO A 37 -6.41 -10.55 3.41
N SER A 38 -6.30 -11.44 2.40
CA SER A 38 -5.45 -12.62 2.47
C SER A 38 -4.74 -12.81 1.14
N PRO A 39 -3.70 -11.99 0.88
CA PRO A 39 -3.10 -11.93 -0.46
C PRO A 39 -2.27 -13.16 -0.83
N LEU A 40 -1.68 -13.85 0.15
CA LEU A 40 -0.75 -14.95 -0.09
C LEU A 40 -0.99 -16.10 0.88
N PRO A 41 -0.68 -17.35 0.45
CA PRO A 41 -0.40 -18.39 1.43
C PRO A 41 0.95 -18.07 2.07
N VAL A 42 0.96 -17.80 3.37
CA VAL A 42 2.16 -17.35 4.09
C VAL A 42 2.68 -18.39 5.07
N ASN A 43 2.28 -19.66 4.87
CA ASN A 43 2.72 -20.79 5.70
C ASN A 43 2.52 -20.54 7.20
N GLY A 44 1.41 -19.89 7.57
CA GLY A 44 1.10 -19.59 8.96
C GLY A 44 1.77 -18.34 9.52
N ASP A 45 2.59 -17.64 8.74
CA ASP A 45 3.21 -16.39 9.19
C ASP A 45 2.22 -15.23 9.08
N ARG A 46 1.51 -14.98 10.17
CA ARG A 46 0.51 -13.91 10.23
C ARG A 46 1.12 -12.52 10.10
N LEU A 47 2.33 -12.32 10.61
CA LEU A 47 2.99 -11.02 10.50
C LEU A 47 3.41 -10.73 9.07
N LEU A 48 3.78 -11.76 8.30
CA LEU A 48 4.03 -11.58 6.87
C LEU A 48 2.75 -11.21 6.13
N ARG A 49 1.64 -11.88 6.44
CA ARG A 49 0.34 -11.53 5.85
C ARG A 49 -0.02 -10.08 6.18
N ASP A 50 0.10 -9.70 7.45
CA ASP A 50 -0.21 -8.34 7.89
C ASP A 50 0.69 -7.31 7.21
N THR A 51 1.96 -7.67 7.00
CA THR A 51 2.92 -6.83 6.27
C THR A 51 2.45 -6.58 4.84
N VAL A 52 2.10 -7.64 4.12
CA VAL A 52 1.66 -7.51 2.71
C VAL A 52 0.39 -6.66 2.65
N VAL A 53 -0.57 -6.91 3.51
CA VAL A 53 -1.81 -6.14 3.55
C VAL A 53 -1.53 -4.67 3.86
N TYR A 54 -0.72 -4.40 4.88
CA TYR A 54 -0.41 -3.04 5.28
C TYR A 54 0.32 -2.26 4.18
N LEU A 55 1.39 -2.84 3.63
CA LEU A 55 2.17 -2.16 2.60
C LEU A 55 1.36 -1.97 1.31
N THR A 56 0.50 -2.92 0.96
CA THR A 56 -0.39 -2.77 -0.19
C THR A 56 -1.38 -1.63 0.06
N CYS A 57 -1.97 -1.58 1.25
CA CYS A 57 -2.88 -0.51 1.63
C CYS A 57 -2.19 0.86 1.53
N LEU A 58 -0.96 0.95 2.02
CA LEU A 58 -0.18 2.18 1.97
C LEU A 58 0.13 2.59 0.52
N HIS A 59 0.54 1.62 -0.30
CA HIS A 59 0.84 1.84 -1.72
C HIS A 59 -0.40 2.37 -2.48
N GLU A 60 -1.53 1.69 -2.34
CA GLU A 60 -2.75 2.07 -3.03
C GLU A 60 -3.30 3.41 -2.52
N SER A 61 -3.17 3.67 -1.23
CA SER A 61 -3.53 4.97 -0.67
C SER A 61 -2.62 6.08 -1.22
N GLY A 62 -1.34 5.76 -1.47
CA GLY A 62 -0.42 6.67 -2.13
C GLY A 62 -0.92 7.08 -3.51
N HIS A 63 -1.38 6.11 -4.31
CA HIS A 63 -2.00 6.41 -5.60
C HIS A 63 -3.24 7.29 -5.44
N ALA A 64 -4.08 7.01 -4.46
CA ALA A 64 -5.28 7.79 -4.19
C ALA A 64 -4.95 9.25 -3.87
N LEU A 65 -3.79 9.51 -3.29
CA LEU A 65 -3.32 10.84 -2.97
C LEU A 65 -2.51 11.48 -4.10
N GLY A 66 -2.26 10.76 -5.18
CA GLY A 66 -1.60 11.29 -6.36
C GLY A 66 -0.16 10.84 -6.61
N LEU A 67 0.35 9.91 -5.81
CA LEU A 67 1.70 9.38 -6.03
C LEU A 67 1.74 8.40 -7.19
N ALA A 68 2.79 8.51 -8.01
CA ALA A 68 3.04 7.60 -9.13
C ALA A 68 4.01 6.50 -8.73
N HIS A 69 4.09 5.44 -9.53
CA HIS A 69 5.08 4.38 -9.36
C HIS A 69 6.50 4.91 -9.47
N THR A 70 7.43 4.28 -8.75
CA THR A 70 8.86 4.56 -8.85
C THR A 70 9.62 3.27 -9.19
N ALA A 71 10.87 3.44 -9.60
CA ALA A 71 11.78 2.34 -9.87
C ALA A 71 12.77 2.11 -8.71
N VAL A 72 12.56 2.74 -7.56
CA VAL A 72 13.44 2.62 -6.40
C VAL A 72 12.87 1.57 -5.45
N PHE A 73 13.60 0.50 -5.23
CA PHE A 73 13.12 -0.67 -4.48
C PHE A 73 12.74 -0.33 -3.02
N GLU A 74 13.35 0.69 -2.45
CA GLU A 74 13.06 1.13 -1.08
C GLU A 74 11.76 1.90 -0.94
N ASP A 75 11.21 2.38 -2.05
CA ASP A 75 9.99 3.19 -2.01
C ASP A 75 8.74 2.32 -1.82
N ILE A 76 7.76 2.85 -1.10
CA ILE A 76 6.44 2.20 -1.03
C ILE A 76 5.75 2.22 -2.40
N MET A 77 6.07 3.20 -3.23
CA MET A 77 5.50 3.32 -4.57
C MET A 77 6.27 2.54 -5.64
N TYR A 78 7.23 1.69 -5.23
CA TYR A 78 7.96 0.85 -6.17
C TYR A 78 7.04 -0.01 -7.01
N SER A 79 7.35 -0.17 -8.30
CA SER A 79 6.61 -1.04 -9.19
C SER A 79 7.42 -2.27 -9.55
N PHE A 80 6.84 -3.46 -9.37
CA PHE A 80 7.50 -4.71 -9.70
C PHE A 80 7.71 -4.92 -11.20
N GLN A 81 7.18 -4.04 -12.05
CA GLN A 81 7.53 -4.05 -13.48
C GLN A 81 9.04 -3.84 -13.70
N TYR A 82 9.72 -3.24 -12.73
CA TYR A 82 11.16 -3.04 -12.79
C TYR A 82 11.96 -4.23 -12.24
N GLY A 83 11.28 -5.33 -11.89
CA GLY A 83 11.91 -6.53 -11.36
C GLY A 83 12.08 -6.50 -9.85
N GLY A 84 13.03 -7.29 -9.34
CA GLY A 84 13.30 -7.36 -7.92
C GLY A 84 12.61 -8.54 -7.25
N ASP A 85 13.12 -8.89 -6.06
CA ASP A 85 12.63 -10.02 -5.29
C ASP A 85 11.39 -9.63 -4.49
N PHE A 86 10.26 -10.17 -4.90
CA PHE A 86 8.97 -9.93 -4.24
C PHE A 86 9.01 -10.33 -2.76
N ASN A 87 9.61 -11.49 -2.47
CA ASN A 87 9.69 -11.96 -1.08
C ASN A 87 10.57 -11.06 -0.23
N GLU A 88 11.66 -10.55 -0.79
CA GLU A 88 12.55 -9.65 -0.07
C GLU A 88 11.89 -8.28 0.14
N TYR A 89 11.12 -7.82 -0.83
CA TYR A 89 10.41 -6.54 -0.70
C TYR A 89 9.56 -6.50 0.57
N PHE A 90 8.75 -7.54 0.78
CA PHE A 90 7.91 -7.62 1.97
C PHE A 90 8.67 -8.13 3.19
N GLY A 91 9.62 -9.06 2.97
CA GLY A 91 10.38 -9.68 4.05
C GLY A 91 11.22 -8.70 4.85
N ARG A 92 11.80 -7.70 4.19
CA ARG A 92 12.60 -6.68 4.89
C ARG A 92 11.77 -5.89 5.91
N TYR A 93 10.52 -5.60 5.58
CA TYR A 93 9.61 -4.93 6.52
C TYR A 93 9.19 -5.92 7.62
N ARG A 94 8.85 -7.15 7.22
CA ARG A 94 8.44 -8.20 8.15
C ARG A 94 9.47 -8.43 9.25
N ARG A 95 10.76 -8.35 8.92
CA ARG A 95 11.84 -8.56 9.90
C ARG A 95 11.90 -7.51 11.00
N LYS A 96 11.24 -6.38 10.82
CA LYS A 96 11.17 -5.33 11.84
C LYS A 96 10.10 -5.59 12.89
N LEU A 97 9.25 -6.60 12.68
CA LEU A 97 8.08 -6.83 13.51
C LEU A 97 8.28 -8.02 14.43
N GLU A 98 7.98 -7.85 15.70
CA GLU A 98 7.81 -8.94 16.67
C GLU A 98 6.32 -9.20 16.89
N THR A 99 5.49 -8.15 16.86
CA THR A 99 4.05 -8.23 16.99
C THR A 99 3.39 -7.30 15.97
N ARG A 100 2.09 -7.49 15.77
CA ARG A 100 1.30 -6.61 14.88
C ARG A 100 1.37 -5.14 15.32
N ALA A 101 1.46 -4.89 16.63
CA ALA A 101 1.53 -3.52 17.15
C ALA A 101 2.76 -2.76 16.63
N ASP A 102 3.81 -3.49 16.26
CA ASP A 102 5.04 -2.86 15.75
C ASP A 102 4.83 -2.14 14.40
N ILE A 103 3.76 -2.45 13.68
CA ILE A 103 3.43 -1.76 12.44
C ILE A 103 3.25 -0.26 12.68
N ALA A 104 2.65 0.11 13.82
CA ALA A 104 2.47 1.52 14.16
C ALA A 104 3.79 2.27 14.35
N LYS A 105 4.88 1.55 14.63
CA LYS A 105 6.21 2.13 14.85
C LYS A 105 7.04 2.17 13.57
N ASN A 106 6.57 1.55 12.49
CA ASN A 106 7.31 1.41 11.24
C ASN A 106 6.41 1.85 10.08
N PRO A 107 6.40 3.14 9.73
CA PRO A 107 5.47 3.66 8.71
C PRO A 107 5.59 3.01 7.34
N GLY A 108 6.77 2.54 6.94
CA GLY A 108 6.95 1.84 5.67
C GLY A 108 7.17 2.74 4.47
N MET A 109 7.19 4.05 4.63
CA MET A 109 7.50 4.99 3.56
C MET A 109 8.97 5.34 3.56
N SER A 110 9.58 5.43 2.37
CA SER A 110 10.93 5.98 2.26
C SER A 110 10.90 7.49 2.46
N ALA A 111 12.09 8.06 2.72
CA ALA A 111 12.20 9.52 2.80
C ALA A 111 11.77 10.19 1.49
N ALA A 112 12.04 9.56 0.35
CA ALA A 112 11.66 10.09 -0.96
C ALA A 112 10.14 10.02 -1.17
N ASP A 113 9.48 8.92 -0.76
CA ASP A 113 8.02 8.82 -0.79
C ASP A 113 7.39 9.94 0.02
N ARG A 114 7.90 10.14 1.24
CA ARG A 114 7.39 11.17 2.14
C ARG A 114 7.55 12.56 1.53
N ALA A 115 8.71 12.85 0.94
CA ALA A 115 8.98 14.15 0.35
C ALA A 115 8.00 14.43 -0.81
N ARG A 116 7.74 13.43 -1.66
CA ARG A 116 6.80 13.57 -2.77
C ARG A 116 5.37 13.78 -2.26
N LEU A 117 4.98 13.07 -1.23
CA LEU A 117 3.65 13.22 -0.64
C LEU A 117 3.45 14.62 -0.06
N VAL A 118 4.44 15.10 0.71
CA VAL A 118 4.40 16.46 1.27
C VAL A 118 4.25 17.48 0.17
N GLU A 119 4.98 17.32 -0.94
CA GLU A 119 4.90 18.25 -2.08
C GLU A 119 3.51 18.28 -2.69
N ILE A 120 2.87 17.12 -2.84
CA ILE A 120 1.50 17.04 -3.36
C ILE A 120 0.52 17.74 -2.41
N LEU A 121 0.66 17.51 -1.11
CA LEU A 121 -0.26 18.04 -0.11
C LEU A 121 -0.15 19.55 0.07
N LYS A 122 0.92 20.16 -0.42
CA LYS A 122 1.08 21.61 -0.40
C LYS A 122 0.29 22.33 -1.50
N ARG A 123 -0.19 21.61 -2.51
CA ARG A 123 -0.86 22.20 -3.67
C ARG A 123 -2.31 22.64 -3.41
#